data_e6081f8800e3c4136f33e6a6fc2ae5eb
#
_entry.id   e6081f8800e3c4136f33e6a6fc2ae5eb
#
_cell.length_a   1.000
_cell.length_b   1.000
_cell.length_c   1.000
_cell.angle_alpha   90.00
_cell.angle_beta   90.00
_cell.angle_gamma   90.00
#
_symmetry.space_group_name_H-M   'P 1'
#
loop_
_entity.id
_entity.type
_entity.pdbx_description
1 polymer ?
#
loop_
_entity_poly.entity_id
_entity_poly.type
_entity_poly.pdbx_seq_one_letter_code
_entity_poly.pdbx_strand_id
1 'polypeptide(L)'
;MLLSCSIPLRNSGEEKQRIVVQLDQDYWLASVGKMLKEHFPDVEFDFVISRGGAQYLNDAALNDDLADIIIDASSWTQTSSSDDDYDINPKDYLYDFSGTDITNMFYKVYLDGFTNEDGSVNWLPGAASVEGILANTAVFEKYGIELPHDYVTFVEACNKFSEYGIRGFATDYKYDYTDSYMLQAWSIPLLQSTEGRTWRYEAMDGNIDHIPDELGVKLFSRLGRVLKDTDAQADDTKRGYSSIFQDFVSGKIAMIRQSTNIAEYQDEGMNNLILLPYFGETDNDNWYFSTPGYSIAMNGKLKGAGKKEELALDIVRYMFGSDVMNAMADRIQSVVVYNKDVNVDVQDIFSNLIPYIESNHMYTYIRNDSICRASYAAVQKILAGDVNVTQAVEVFNNNYNAVKEKSPVITTFDREYQWRISDTGSEAFSVRVNTLREICNVDMLIAPAAMNAGDIYKGSYTAAQLQALLMGGGVKFYTKDATGAEIKDVVRCLVEGCGRDDDPISWDTLPASSGFTMKISRDDKGNMHLEDILTDGKSVEDEKIYSFCYVDVSGHTLLECAYNYDMSEHDGVHMYKAEADIKEGEKYDGYIAHTTNVAEQWIKYFSDGGRLDAPEVYIQKS
;
A
#
# COMPACT_ATOMS: atom_id res chain seq x y z
N MET A 1 -4.80 -15.42 -56.48
CA MET A 1 -6.10 -15.14 -55.88
C MET A 1 -5.84 -14.67 -54.47
N LEU A 2 -5.85 -13.38 -54.29
CA LEU A 2 -5.75 -12.75 -52.97
C LEU A 2 -7.16 -12.64 -52.42
N LEU A 3 -7.45 -13.41 -51.37
CA LEU A 3 -8.68 -13.28 -50.58
C LEU A 3 -8.48 -12.07 -49.62
N SER A 4 -9.14 -10.98 -49.98
CA SER A 4 -9.31 -9.83 -49.10
C SER A 4 -10.35 -10.23 -48.05
N CYS A 5 -9.94 -10.50 -46.83
CA CYS A 5 -10.84 -10.48 -45.66
C CYS A 5 -11.23 -9.01 -45.39
N SER A 6 -12.43 -8.66 -45.83
CA SER A 6 -13.10 -7.45 -45.40
C SER A 6 -13.55 -7.64 -43.95
N ILE A 7 -12.91 -6.90 -43.03
CA ILE A 7 -13.40 -6.73 -41.68
C ILE A 7 -14.74 -5.99 -41.78
N PRO A 8 -15.84 -6.50 -41.21
CA PRO A 8 -17.09 -5.77 -41.25
C PRO A 8 -16.95 -4.52 -40.40
N LEU A 9 -17.19 -3.34 -41.01
CA LEU A 9 -17.43 -2.09 -40.30
C LEU A 9 -18.57 -2.29 -39.31
N ARG A 10 -18.24 -2.37 -38.04
CA ARG A 10 -19.23 -2.41 -36.96
C ARG A 10 -20.00 -1.08 -36.95
N ASN A 11 -21.32 -1.16 -36.90
CA ASN A 11 -22.25 -0.05 -36.83
C ASN A 11 -21.91 0.85 -35.62
N SER A 12 -21.68 2.12 -35.87
CA SER A 12 -21.54 3.20 -34.90
C SER A 12 -22.91 3.52 -34.27
N GLY A 13 -23.30 2.76 -33.22
CA GLY A 13 -24.58 3.00 -32.56
C GLY A 13 -24.89 2.13 -31.36
N GLU A 14 -24.05 1.16 -31.02
CA GLU A 14 -24.18 0.49 -29.72
C GLU A 14 -23.49 1.33 -28.65
N GLU A 15 -24.22 1.64 -27.61
CA GLU A 15 -23.70 2.29 -26.39
C GLU A 15 -22.56 1.44 -25.83
N LYS A 16 -21.38 2.05 -25.61
CA LYS A 16 -20.23 1.34 -25.06
C LYS A 16 -20.59 0.77 -23.70
N GLN A 17 -20.18 -0.44 -23.42
CA GLN A 17 -20.33 -0.99 -22.08
C GLN A 17 -19.40 -0.24 -21.12
N ARG A 18 -19.95 0.21 -20.00
CA ARG A 18 -19.22 0.90 -18.96
C ARG A 18 -18.76 -0.07 -17.87
N ILE A 19 -17.47 -0.02 -17.54
CA ILE A 19 -16.85 -0.76 -16.43
C ILE A 19 -16.17 0.23 -15.49
N VAL A 20 -16.54 0.17 -14.22
CA VAL A 20 -15.93 0.96 -13.15
C VAL A 20 -14.79 0.13 -12.55
N VAL A 21 -13.59 0.70 -12.49
CA VAL A 21 -12.40 0.05 -11.93
C VAL A 21 -11.88 0.91 -10.79
N GLN A 22 -11.88 0.36 -9.57
CA GLN A 22 -11.23 1.00 -8.43
C GLN A 22 -9.75 0.65 -8.41
N LEU A 23 -8.93 1.66 -8.18
CA LEU A 23 -7.50 1.58 -8.01
C LEU A 23 -7.13 2.09 -6.60
N ASP A 24 -6.36 1.33 -5.84
CA ASP A 24 -5.85 1.78 -4.54
C ASP A 24 -4.71 2.80 -4.66
N GLN A 25 -4.10 2.90 -5.85
CA GLN A 25 -3.00 3.80 -6.14
C GLN A 25 -3.20 4.48 -7.50
N ASP A 26 -2.85 5.77 -7.58
CA ASP A 26 -2.95 6.57 -8.80
C ASP A 26 -2.00 6.11 -9.91
N TYR A 27 -0.84 5.56 -9.55
CA TYR A 27 0.13 5.07 -10.54
C TYR A 27 -0.41 3.89 -11.36
N TRP A 28 -1.42 3.14 -10.88
CA TRP A 28 -2.06 2.10 -11.69
C TRP A 28 -2.79 2.67 -12.91
N LEU A 29 -3.20 3.93 -12.86
CA LEU A 29 -3.93 4.55 -13.97
C LEU A 29 -3.06 4.67 -15.23
N ALA A 30 -1.81 5.09 -15.06
CA ALA A 30 -0.88 5.25 -16.17
C ALA A 30 -0.42 3.92 -16.78
N SER A 31 -0.26 2.89 -15.95
CA SER A 31 0.12 1.55 -16.40
C SER A 31 -1.12 0.72 -16.77
N VAL A 32 -1.81 0.18 -15.81
CA VAL A 32 -2.96 -0.72 -16.02
C VAL A 32 -4.11 -0.04 -16.74
N GLY A 33 -4.48 1.18 -16.33
CA GLY A 33 -5.58 1.92 -16.95
C GLY A 33 -5.34 2.18 -18.43
N LYS A 34 -4.10 2.51 -18.82
CA LYS A 34 -3.70 2.66 -20.22
C LYS A 34 -3.82 1.35 -20.99
N MET A 35 -3.26 0.25 -20.44
CA MET A 35 -3.29 -1.06 -21.06
C MET A 35 -4.73 -1.57 -21.26
N LEU A 36 -5.62 -1.35 -20.28
CA LEU A 36 -7.04 -1.69 -20.39
C LEU A 36 -7.72 -0.90 -21.51
N LYS A 37 -7.52 0.42 -21.59
CA LYS A 37 -8.09 1.27 -22.65
C LYS A 37 -7.60 0.87 -24.05
N GLU A 38 -6.34 0.49 -24.18
CA GLU A 38 -5.75 0.03 -25.45
C GLU A 38 -6.25 -1.34 -25.86
N HIS A 39 -6.39 -2.28 -24.93
CA HIS A 39 -6.85 -3.65 -25.22
C HIS A 39 -8.35 -3.73 -25.46
N PHE A 40 -9.15 -2.93 -24.75
CA PHE A 40 -10.61 -2.90 -24.84
C PHE A 40 -11.12 -1.53 -25.36
N PRO A 41 -10.86 -1.15 -26.62
CA PRO A 41 -11.18 0.19 -27.13
C PRO A 41 -12.70 0.48 -27.22
N ASP A 42 -13.52 -0.57 -27.22
CA ASP A 42 -14.98 -0.49 -27.24
C ASP A 42 -15.63 -0.41 -25.85
N VAL A 43 -14.82 -0.42 -24.77
CA VAL A 43 -15.27 -0.30 -23.37
C VAL A 43 -15.05 1.13 -22.89
N GLU A 44 -16.03 1.67 -22.16
CA GLU A 44 -15.87 2.91 -21.40
C GLU A 44 -15.39 2.57 -19.99
N PHE A 45 -14.12 2.84 -19.70
CA PHE A 45 -13.56 2.66 -18.38
C PHE A 45 -13.73 3.93 -17.55
N ASP A 46 -14.25 3.76 -16.34
CA ASP A 46 -14.36 4.76 -15.32
C ASP A 46 -13.48 4.35 -14.14
N PHE A 47 -12.40 5.10 -13.86
CA PHE A 47 -11.44 4.74 -12.83
C PHE A 47 -11.70 5.52 -11.55
N VAL A 48 -11.85 4.80 -10.45
CA VAL A 48 -11.99 5.35 -9.10
C VAL A 48 -10.65 5.16 -8.39
N ILE A 49 -10.00 6.25 -8.02
CA ILE A 49 -8.79 6.16 -7.20
C ILE A 49 -9.19 6.33 -5.75
N SER A 50 -8.97 5.31 -4.93
CA SER A 50 -9.26 5.36 -3.51
C SER A 50 -8.20 4.64 -2.69
N ARG A 51 -7.53 5.40 -1.86
CA ARG A 51 -6.55 4.90 -0.88
C ARG A 51 -7.15 4.70 0.51
N GLY A 52 -8.47 4.82 0.65
CA GLY A 52 -9.18 4.62 1.92
C GLY A 52 -9.15 3.18 2.44
N GLY A 53 -8.61 2.25 1.65
CA GLY A 53 -8.45 0.84 2.03
C GLY A 53 -9.79 0.18 2.39
N ALA A 54 -9.75 -0.71 3.38
CA ALA A 54 -10.94 -1.46 3.81
C ALA A 54 -12.10 -0.57 4.25
N GLN A 55 -11.84 0.59 4.85
CA GLN A 55 -12.90 1.50 5.31
C GLN A 55 -13.68 2.08 4.13
N TYR A 56 -12.99 2.53 3.08
CA TYR A 56 -13.65 2.98 1.87
C TYR A 56 -14.49 1.86 1.22
N LEU A 57 -13.95 0.64 1.16
CA LEU A 57 -14.66 -0.50 0.59
C LEU A 57 -15.91 -0.86 1.42
N ASN A 58 -15.83 -0.76 2.75
CA ASN A 58 -17.00 -0.93 3.62
C ASN A 58 -18.08 0.11 3.32
N ASP A 59 -17.69 1.39 3.24
CA ASP A 59 -18.64 2.47 2.93
C ASP A 59 -19.26 2.32 1.55
N ALA A 60 -18.45 2.00 0.52
CA ALA A 60 -18.92 1.76 -0.83
C ALA A 60 -19.88 0.56 -0.91
N ALA A 61 -19.59 -0.54 -0.20
CA ALA A 61 -20.45 -1.70 -0.13
C ALA A 61 -21.81 -1.39 0.50
N LEU A 62 -21.80 -0.70 1.65
CA LEU A 62 -23.02 -0.32 2.36
C LEU A 62 -23.88 0.68 1.59
N ASN A 63 -23.28 1.51 0.74
CA ASN A 63 -23.97 2.47 -0.11
C ASN A 63 -24.28 1.94 -1.53
N ASP A 64 -24.03 0.64 -1.77
CA ASP A 64 -24.33 -0.01 -3.05
C ASP A 64 -23.49 0.50 -4.24
N ASP A 65 -22.30 1.03 -3.96
CA ASP A 65 -21.43 1.80 -4.89
C ASP A 65 -20.05 1.15 -5.08
N LEU A 66 -19.91 -0.15 -4.81
CA LEU A 66 -18.68 -0.88 -5.13
C LEU A 66 -18.42 -0.85 -6.64
N ALA A 67 -17.19 -0.56 -7.01
CA ALA A 67 -16.72 -0.66 -8.40
C ALA A 67 -16.93 -2.08 -8.96
N ASP A 68 -17.02 -2.20 -10.29
CA ASP A 68 -17.15 -3.50 -10.96
C ASP A 68 -15.91 -4.38 -10.74
N ILE A 69 -14.71 -3.77 -10.81
CA ILE A 69 -13.42 -4.43 -10.58
C ILE A 69 -12.64 -3.60 -9.54
N ILE A 70 -12.02 -4.27 -8.60
CA ILE A 70 -11.31 -3.65 -7.48
C ILE A 70 -9.86 -4.15 -7.49
N ILE A 71 -8.91 -3.22 -7.54
CA ILE A 71 -7.48 -3.49 -7.33
C ILE A 71 -7.10 -2.86 -6.00
N ASP A 72 -6.68 -3.68 -5.05
CA ASP A 72 -6.34 -3.23 -3.70
C ASP A 72 -5.13 -4.01 -3.15
N ALA A 73 -4.17 -3.28 -2.56
CA ALA A 73 -2.97 -3.88 -1.98
C ALA A 73 -3.26 -4.69 -0.72
N SER A 74 -4.29 -4.32 0.03
CA SER A 74 -4.54 -4.88 1.38
C SER A 74 -5.50 -6.06 1.39
N SER A 75 -6.15 -6.40 0.28
CA SER A 75 -7.27 -7.34 0.21
C SER A 75 -8.33 -7.07 1.29
N TRP A 76 -9.49 -6.62 0.88
CA TRP A 76 -10.62 -6.41 1.79
C TRP A 76 -11.14 -7.77 2.27
N THR A 77 -10.81 -8.14 3.50
CA THR A 77 -11.15 -9.44 4.09
C THR A 77 -12.09 -9.25 5.28
N GLN A 78 -12.74 -10.33 5.73
CA GLN A 78 -13.58 -10.30 6.94
C GLN A 78 -12.86 -9.77 8.17
N THR A 79 -11.56 -9.95 8.22
CA THR A 79 -10.73 -9.58 9.34
C THR A 79 -10.31 -8.11 9.35
N SER A 80 -10.39 -7.44 8.20
CA SER A 80 -10.26 -5.98 8.13
C SER A 80 -11.52 -5.26 8.61
N SER A 81 -12.65 -5.97 8.74
CA SER A 81 -13.86 -5.50 9.39
C SER A 81 -13.78 -5.50 10.92
N SER A 82 -12.64 -5.87 11.51
CA SER A 82 -12.38 -5.76 12.95
C SER A 82 -12.30 -4.32 13.48
N ASP A 83 -12.41 -3.34 12.60
CA ASP A 83 -12.86 -2.02 13.00
C ASP A 83 -14.34 -2.13 13.36
N ASP A 84 -14.61 -2.21 14.65
CA ASP A 84 -15.92 -2.43 15.30
C ASP A 84 -17.03 -1.44 14.86
N ASP A 85 -16.71 -0.56 13.91
CA ASP A 85 -17.62 0.44 13.38
C ASP A 85 -18.49 -0.10 12.22
N TYR A 86 -18.10 -1.24 11.62
CA TYR A 86 -18.81 -1.85 10.49
C TYR A 86 -19.27 -3.28 10.80
N ASP A 87 -20.56 -3.54 10.64
CA ASP A 87 -21.16 -4.88 10.74
C ASP A 87 -21.36 -5.42 9.31
N ILE A 88 -20.26 -5.78 8.65
CA ILE A 88 -20.24 -6.16 7.23
C ILE A 88 -19.29 -7.34 7.01
N ASN A 89 -19.75 -8.31 6.21
CA ASN A 89 -18.92 -9.38 5.71
C ASN A 89 -18.58 -9.12 4.23
N PRO A 90 -17.32 -8.81 3.88
CA PRO A 90 -16.92 -8.54 2.49
C PRO A 90 -17.33 -9.63 1.49
N LYS A 91 -17.35 -10.91 1.89
CA LYS A 91 -17.79 -12.04 1.02
C LYS A 91 -19.17 -11.83 0.42
N ASP A 92 -20.07 -11.17 1.15
CA ASP A 92 -21.46 -10.97 0.70
C ASP A 92 -21.58 -9.99 -0.47
N TYR A 93 -20.54 -9.19 -0.69
CA TYR A 93 -20.48 -8.14 -1.70
C TYR A 93 -19.57 -8.46 -2.88
N LEU A 94 -18.73 -9.49 -2.75
CA LEU A 94 -17.74 -9.82 -3.76
C LEU A 94 -18.13 -11.04 -4.62
N TYR A 95 -17.65 -11.04 -5.85
CA TYR A 95 -17.83 -12.14 -6.78
C TYR A 95 -17.03 -13.37 -6.32
N ASP A 96 -17.61 -14.54 -6.43
CA ASP A 96 -16.94 -15.81 -6.17
C ASP A 96 -16.36 -16.40 -7.46
N PHE A 97 -15.02 -16.42 -7.57
CA PHE A 97 -14.30 -16.95 -8.71
C PHE A 97 -14.14 -18.48 -8.70
N SER A 98 -14.51 -19.18 -7.61
CA SER A 98 -14.21 -20.62 -7.43
C SER A 98 -14.75 -21.51 -8.57
N GLY A 99 -15.82 -21.07 -9.24
CA GLY A 99 -16.41 -21.77 -10.37
C GLY A 99 -15.89 -21.35 -11.75
N THR A 100 -14.91 -20.44 -11.81
CA THR A 100 -14.37 -19.90 -13.06
C THR A 100 -13.06 -20.59 -13.47
N ASP A 101 -12.70 -20.47 -14.75
CA ASP A 101 -11.42 -20.95 -15.27
C ASP A 101 -10.23 -20.07 -14.84
N ILE A 102 -10.49 -18.85 -14.37
CA ILE A 102 -9.46 -17.91 -13.92
C ILE A 102 -8.64 -18.49 -12.74
N THR A 103 -9.29 -19.22 -11.83
CA THR A 103 -8.60 -19.88 -10.71
C THR A 103 -7.56 -20.91 -11.16
N ASN A 104 -7.70 -21.46 -12.37
CA ASN A 104 -6.73 -22.39 -12.93
C ASN A 104 -5.41 -21.75 -13.35
N MET A 105 -5.35 -20.41 -13.46
CA MET A 105 -4.13 -19.66 -13.78
C MET A 105 -3.13 -19.65 -12.61
N PHE A 106 -3.56 -19.97 -11.40
CA PHE A 106 -2.77 -19.84 -10.19
C PHE A 106 -2.17 -21.18 -9.74
N TYR A 107 -1.02 -21.12 -9.06
CA TYR A 107 -0.55 -22.25 -8.26
C TYR A 107 -1.52 -22.51 -7.12
N LYS A 108 -1.98 -23.75 -6.99
CA LYS A 108 -3.01 -24.11 -6.00
C LYS A 108 -2.62 -23.70 -4.57
N VAL A 109 -1.37 -23.92 -4.17
CA VAL A 109 -0.89 -23.61 -2.82
C VAL A 109 -1.00 -22.13 -2.46
N TYR A 110 -0.86 -21.25 -3.46
CA TYR A 110 -1.01 -19.80 -3.25
C TYR A 110 -2.47 -19.40 -3.25
N LEU A 111 -3.27 -19.97 -4.17
CA LEU A 111 -4.69 -19.73 -4.20
C LEU A 111 -5.38 -20.23 -2.91
N ASP A 112 -4.88 -21.31 -2.32
CA ASP A 112 -5.36 -21.82 -1.02
C ASP A 112 -5.27 -20.75 0.09
N GLY A 113 -4.30 -19.83 0.01
CA GLY A 113 -4.18 -18.68 0.92
C GLY A 113 -5.25 -17.60 0.74
N PHE A 114 -6.02 -17.67 -0.36
CA PHE A 114 -7.12 -16.76 -0.71
C PHE A 114 -8.46 -17.48 -0.80
N THR A 115 -8.49 -18.77 -0.48
CA THR A 115 -9.68 -19.61 -0.48
C THR A 115 -10.29 -19.58 0.91
N ASN A 116 -11.57 -19.23 0.98
CA ASN A 116 -12.32 -19.24 2.23
C ASN A 116 -12.63 -20.68 2.67
N GLU A 117 -13.09 -20.87 3.92
CA GLU A 117 -13.42 -22.17 4.49
C GLU A 117 -14.52 -22.91 3.66
N ASP A 118 -15.48 -22.17 3.12
CA ASP A 118 -16.55 -22.71 2.25
C ASP A 118 -16.07 -23.03 0.83
N GLY A 119 -14.80 -22.82 0.52
CA GLY A 119 -14.20 -23.05 -0.79
C GLY A 119 -14.38 -21.89 -1.78
N SER A 120 -15.04 -20.80 -1.41
CA SER A 120 -15.16 -19.61 -2.26
C SER A 120 -13.83 -18.86 -2.38
N VAL A 121 -13.65 -18.17 -3.50
CA VAL A 121 -12.48 -17.35 -3.80
C VAL A 121 -12.96 -15.98 -4.23
N ASN A 122 -12.83 -14.98 -3.38
CA ASN A 122 -13.34 -13.63 -3.66
C ASN A 122 -12.22 -12.66 -4.08
N TRP A 123 -10.99 -12.96 -3.74
CA TRP A 123 -9.80 -12.22 -4.14
C TRP A 123 -8.85 -13.11 -4.92
N LEU A 124 -8.28 -12.55 -5.97
CA LEU A 124 -7.26 -13.21 -6.79
C LEU A 124 -5.91 -12.53 -6.51
N PRO A 125 -4.88 -13.30 -6.13
CA PRO A 125 -3.58 -12.74 -5.79
C PRO A 125 -2.84 -12.24 -7.04
N GLY A 126 -2.31 -11.02 -6.96
CA GLY A 126 -1.47 -10.44 -8.00
C GLY A 126 0.02 -10.75 -7.81
N ALA A 127 0.88 -9.75 -8.00
CA ALA A 127 2.29 -9.86 -7.68
C ALA A 127 2.53 -9.76 -6.17
N ALA A 128 3.63 -10.32 -5.68
CA ALA A 128 3.98 -10.30 -4.27
C ALA A 128 5.32 -9.65 -3.99
N SER A 129 5.38 -8.91 -2.90
CA SER A 129 6.62 -8.65 -2.19
C SER A 129 7.03 -9.93 -1.47
N VAL A 130 8.22 -10.44 -1.80
CA VAL A 130 8.78 -11.63 -1.15
C VAL A 130 9.75 -11.18 -0.08
N GLU A 131 9.53 -11.64 1.14
CA GLU A 131 10.36 -11.32 2.29
C GLU A 131 11.20 -12.51 2.72
N GLY A 132 12.39 -12.18 3.21
CA GLY A 132 13.34 -13.13 3.75
C GLY A 132 14.38 -12.43 4.62
N ILE A 133 15.54 -13.03 4.67
CA ILE A 133 16.71 -12.52 5.40
C ILE A 133 17.70 -11.98 4.39
N LEU A 134 17.82 -10.67 4.30
CA LEU A 134 18.81 -10.02 3.45
C LEU A 134 20.18 -10.11 4.11
N ALA A 135 21.14 -10.72 3.43
CA ALA A 135 22.51 -10.85 3.87
C ALA A 135 23.47 -9.99 3.04
N ASN A 136 24.42 -9.34 3.71
CA ASN A 136 25.52 -8.61 3.06
C ASN A 136 26.70 -9.57 2.84
N THR A 137 26.82 -10.12 1.64
CA THR A 137 27.84 -11.15 1.33
C THR A 137 29.27 -10.64 1.50
N ALA A 138 29.51 -9.33 1.29
CA ALA A 138 30.84 -8.74 1.54
C ALA A 138 31.25 -8.78 3.02
N VAL A 139 30.28 -8.70 3.94
CA VAL A 139 30.55 -8.86 5.38
C VAL A 139 30.88 -10.31 5.70
N PHE A 140 30.16 -11.27 5.11
CA PHE A 140 30.45 -12.70 5.26
C PHE A 140 31.85 -13.06 4.73
N GLU A 141 32.18 -12.62 3.52
CA GLU A 141 33.50 -12.83 2.93
C GLU A 141 34.62 -12.22 3.76
N LYS A 142 34.45 -10.98 4.22
CA LYS A 142 35.44 -10.25 5.04
C LYS A 142 35.85 -11.01 6.30
N TYR A 143 34.91 -11.71 6.93
CA TYR A 143 35.15 -12.45 8.17
C TYR A 143 35.31 -13.96 7.96
N GLY A 144 35.24 -14.43 6.71
CA GLY A 144 35.37 -15.85 6.36
C GLY A 144 34.25 -16.72 6.95
N ILE A 145 33.04 -16.17 7.05
CA ILE A 145 31.86 -16.84 7.55
C ILE A 145 31.04 -17.31 6.34
N GLU A 146 30.60 -18.56 6.34
CA GLU A 146 29.77 -19.12 5.26
C GLU A 146 28.32 -18.62 5.41
N LEU A 147 27.64 -18.43 4.26
CA LEU A 147 26.20 -18.09 4.25
C LEU A 147 25.40 -19.25 4.86
N PRO A 148 24.43 -18.95 5.72
CA PRO A 148 23.59 -19.97 6.33
C PRO A 148 22.64 -20.60 5.32
N HIS A 149 22.32 -21.87 5.51
CA HIS A 149 21.41 -22.64 4.68
C HIS A 149 20.31 -23.35 5.49
N ASP A 150 20.45 -23.45 6.81
CA ASP A 150 19.47 -23.94 7.76
C ASP A 150 19.53 -23.14 9.07
N TYR A 151 18.65 -23.43 10.02
CA TYR A 151 18.61 -22.70 11.29
C TYR A 151 19.87 -22.88 12.13
N VAL A 152 20.51 -24.06 12.09
CA VAL A 152 21.72 -24.32 12.86
C VAL A 152 22.87 -23.44 12.35
N THR A 153 23.09 -23.45 11.04
CA THR A 153 24.15 -22.64 10.40
C THR A 153 23.86 -21.15 10.50
N PHE A 154 22.56 -20.74 10.53
CA PHE A 154 22.18 -19.36 10.81
C PHE A 154 22.60 -18.90 12.21
N VAL A 155 22.33 -19.71 13.24
CA VAL A 155 22.75 -19.42 14.62
C VAL A 155 24.27 -19.42 14.75
N GLU A 156 24.96 -20.38 14.09
CA GLU A 156 26.44 -20.43 14.07
C GLU A 156 27.01 -19.14 13.44
N ALA A 157 26.43 -18.66 12.33
CA ALA A 157 26.85 -17.41 11.71
C ALA A 157 26.64 -16.21 12.64
N CYS A 158 25.48 -16.12 13.30
CA CYS A 158 25.20 -15.06 14.29
C CYS A 158 26.22 -15.06 15.42
N ASN A 159 26.54 -16.24 15.98
CA ASN A 159 27.53 -16.37 17.04
C ASN A 159 28.95 -15.96 16.60
N LYS A 160 29.38 -16.39 15.40
CA LYS A 160 30.68 -15.99 14.83
C LYS A 160 30.77 -14.49 14.62
N PHE A 161 29.74 -13.84 14.11
CA PHE A 161 29.71 -12.39 13.96
C PHE A 161 29.81 -11.67 15.30
N SER A 162 29.17 -12.19 16.34
CA SER A 162 29.23 -11.63 17.69
C SER A 162 30.67 -11.60 18.25
N GLU A 163 31.53 -12.59 17.90
CA GLU A 163 32.95 -12.60 18.28
C GLU A 163 33.72 -11.40 17.69
N TYR A 164 33.25 -10.84 16.57
CA TYR A 164 33.82 -9.64 15.93
C TYR A 164 33.11 -8.34 16.32
N GLY A 165 32.16 -8.41 17.26
CA GLY A 165 31.36 -7.25 17.66
C GLY A 165 30.34 -6.81 16.61
N ILE A 166 29.97 -7.71 15.69
CA ILE A 166 28.97 -7.49 14.65
C ILE A 166 27.71 -8.24 15.06
N ARG A 167 26.55 -7.60 14.92
CA ARG A 167 25.28 -8.27 15.15
C ARG A 167 24.96 -9.16 13.96
N GLY A 168 24.67 -10.45 14.21
CA GLY A 168 24.39 -11.42 13.15
C GLY A 168 23.07 -11.12 12.42
N PHE A 169 21.99 -10.86 13.17
CA PHE A 169 20.66 -10.55 12.61
C PHE A 169 19.94 -9.49 13.44
N ALA A 170 19.20 -8.61 12.77
CA ALA A 170 18.31 -7.63 13.42
C ALA A 170 17.05 -7.38 12.60
N THR A 171 16.00 -6.93 13.26
CA THR A 171 14.76 -6.43 12.66
C THR A 171 14.14 -5.33 13.52
N ASP A 172 13.18 -4.61 12.97
CA ASP A 172 12.50 -3.48 13.58
C ASP A 172 11.28 -3.92 14.41
N TYR A 173 11.48 -4.32 15.66
CA TYR A 173 10.39 -4.67 16.58
C TYR A 173 9.59 -3.46 17.11
N LYS A 174 9.63 -2.33 16.41
CA LYS A 174 8.90 -1.11 16.79
C LYS A 174 7.44 -1.15 16.38
N TYR A 175 7.10 -1.89 15.33
CA TYR A 175 5.80 -1.86 14.68
C TYR A 175 5.05 -3.18 14.87
N ASP A 176 3.76 -3.11 15.10
CA ASP A 176 2.88 -4.26 15.36
C ASP A 176 2.84 -5.27 14.21
N TYR A 177 2.86 -4.80 12.96
CA TYR A 177 2.93 -5.68 11.80
C TYR A 177 4.25 -6.48 11.76
N THR A 178 5.39 -5.90 12.18
CA THR A 178 6.67 -6.62 12.20
C THR A 178 6.65 -7.77 13.20
N ASP A 179 6.07 -7.58 14.38
CA ASP A 179 5.97 -8.62 15.39
C ASP A 179 5.11 -9.79 14.90
N SER A 180 4.02 -9.50 14.19
CA SER A 180 3.19 -10.51 13.54
C SER A 180 3.93 -11.22 12.40
N TYR A 181 4.68 -10.48 11.58
CA TYR A 181 5.51 -11.06 10.53
C TYR A 181 6.56 -12.01 11.12
N MET A 182 7.27 -11.61 12.15
CA MET A 182 8.30 -12.44 12.77
C MET A 182 7.72 -13.71 13.39
N LEU A 183 6.57 -13.60 14.07
CA LEU A 183 5.89 -14.77 14.63
C LEU A 183 5.51 -15.78 13.53
N GLN A 184 4.94 -15.30 12.43
CA GLN A 184 4.52 -16.16 11.33
C GLN A 184 5.72 -16.69 10.54
N ALA A 185 6.64 -15.82 10.11
CA ALA A 185 7.77 -16.18 9.23
C ALA A 185 8.68 -17.26 9.83
N TRP A 186 9.03 -17.14 11.10
CA TRP A 186 9.85 -18.15 11.78
C TRP A 186 9.08 -19.42 12.13
N SER A 187 7.77 -19.41 11.97
CA SER A 187 6.88 -20.53 12.32
C SER A 187 6.18 -21.15 11.12
N ILE A 188 6.57 -20.82 9.88
CA ILE A 188 5.90 -21.30 8.67
C ILE A 188 5.68 -22.81 8.64
N PRO A 189 6.66 -23.68 8.95
CA PRO A 189 6.42 -25.13 8.97
C PRO A 189 5.30 -25.56 9.93
N LEU A 190 5.15 -24.87 11.08
CA LEU A 190 4.07 -25.12 12.04
C LEU A 190 2.73 -24.63 11.48
N LEU A 191 2.71 -23.45 10.87
CA LEU A 191 1.52 -22.86 10.25
C LEU A 191 1.05 -23.63 8.99
N GLN A 192 1.94 -24.37 8.35
CA GLN A 192 1.63 -25.26 7.23
C GLN A 192 1.24 -26.68 7.67
N SER A 193 1.33 -27.02 8.97
CA SER A 193 0.77 -28.24 9.52
C SER A 193 -0.76 -28.27 9.43
N THR A 194 -1.39 -29.41 9.60
CA THR A 194 -2.86 -29.51 9.63
C THR A 194 -3.46 -28.59 10.69
N GLU A 195 -2.92 -28.60 11.91
CA GLU A 195 -3.36 -27.75 13.02
C GLU A 195 -3.21 -26.25 12.70
N GLY A 196 -2.04 -25.86 12.17
CA GLY A 196 -1.77 -24.48 11.81
C GLY A 196 -2.64 -23.97 10.66
N ARG A 197 -2.90 -24.81 9.64
CA ARG A 197 -3.81 -24.47 8.54
C ARG A 197 -5.24 -24.32 9.00
N THR A 198 -5.73 -25.22 9.85
CA THR A 198 -7.09 -25.11 10.42
C THR A 198 -7.23 -23.81 11.18
N TRP A 199 -6.30 -23.50 12.09
CA TRP A 199 -6.34 -22.22 12.81
C TRP A 199 -6.31 -21.02 11.86
N ARG A 200 -5.47 -21.08 10.83
CA ARG A 200 -5.34 -20.01 9.84
C ARG A 200 -6.65 -19.72 9.12
N TYR A 201 -7.35 -20.75 8.62
CA TYR A 201 -8.63 -20.58 7.94
C TYR A 201 -9.69 -20.04 8.89
N GLU A 202 -9.82 -20.63 10.07
CA GLU A 202 -10.79 -20.18 11.08
C GLU A 202 -10.52 -18.74 11.53
N ALA A 203 -9.26 -18.34 11.65
CA ALA A 203 -8.88 -16.97 12.00
C ALA A 203 -9.16 -15.98 10.86
N MET A 204 -8.96 -16.38 9.59
CA MET A 204 -9.28 -15.55 8.43
C MET A 204 -10.78 -15.37 8.26
N ASP A 205 -11.56 -16.39 8.53
CA ASP A 205 -13.04 -16.34 8.45
C ASP A 205 -13.69 -15.71 9.70
N GLY A 206 -12.89 -15.31 10.71
CA GLY A 206 -13.39 -14.74 11.95
C GLY A 206 -14.13 -15.74 12.86
N ASN A 207 -14.00 -17.04 12.60
CA ASN A 207 -14.67 -18.11 13.34
C ASN A 207 -13.97 -18.43 14.67
N ILE A 208 -12.71 -18.07 14.80
CA ILE A 208 -11.93 -18.27 16.02
C ILE A 208 -11.35 -16.92 16.49
N ASP A 209 -11.36 -16.73 17.79
CA ASP A 209 -10.94 -15.50 18.45
C ASP A 209 -9.69 -15.70 19.34
N HIS A 210 -8.97 -16.80 19.14
CA HIS A 210 -7.77 -17.14 19.90
C HIS A 210 -6.84 -18.09 19.14
N ILE A 211 -5.59 -18.19 19.57
CA ILE A 211 -4.72 -19.29 19.19
C ILE A 211 -4.95 -20.45 20.17
N PRO A 212 -5.17 -21.70 19.69
CA PRO A 212 -5.18 -22.88 20.56
C PRO A 212 -3.88 -22.98 21.37
N ASP A 213 -3.99 -23.26 22.67
CA ASP A 213 -2.84 -23.21 23.59
C ASP A 213 -1.64 -24.01 23.11
N GLU A 214 -1.85 -25.23 22.59
CA GLU A 214 -0.77 -26.09 22.12
C GLU A 214 -0.05 -25.50 20.89
N LEU A 215 -0.79 -24.99 19.93
CA LEU A 215 -0.23 -24.31 18.76
C LEU A 215 0.48 -23.01 19.18
N GLY A 216 -0.16 -22.19 20.02
CA GLY A 216 0.41 -20.95 20.52
C GLY A 216 1.74 -21.16 21.24
N VAL A 217 1.83 -22.17 22.10
CA VAL A 217 3.09 -22.54 22.78
C VAL A 217 4.17 -22.92 21.78
N LYS A 218 3.85 -23.69 20.72
CA LYS A 218 4.81 -24.04 19.67
C LYS A 218 5.31 -22.79 18.91
N LEU A 219 4.39 -21.89 18.49
CA LEU A 219 4.72 -20.67 17.74
C LEU A 219 5.61 -19.74 18.58
N PHE A 220 5.21 -19.42 19.81
CA PHE A 220 5.98 -18.53 20.68
C PHE A 220 7.28 -19.17 21.19
N SER A 221 7.36 -20.51 21.32
CA SER A 221 8.63 -21.20 21.62
C SER A 221 9.61 -21.03 20.47
N ARG A 222 9.15 -21.16 19.23
CA ARG A 222 9.99 -20.97 18.04
C ARG A 222 10.50 -19.55 17.97
N LEU A 223 9.63 -18.57 18.07
CA LEU A 223 10.01 -17.15 18.06
C LEU A 223 10.94 -16.81 19.23
N GLY A 224 10.62 -17.24 20.45
CA GLY A 224 11.45 -17.00 21.63
C GLY A 224 12.85 -17.59 21.51
N ARG A 225 13.00 -18.75 20.84
CA ARG A 225 14.30 -19.33 20.48
C ARG A 225 15.07 -18.40 19.52
N VAL A 226 14.40 -17.90 18.46
CA VAL A 226 15.02 -16.98 17.49
C VAL A 226 15.46 -15.69 18.19
N LEU A 227 14.60 -15.07 18.99
CA LEU A 227 14.93 -13.85 19.72
C LEU A 227 16.17 -14.03 20.60
N LYS A 228 16.27 -15.16 21.28
CA LYS A 228 17.41 -15.50 22.12
C LYS A 228 18.67 -15.75 21.29
N ASP A 229 18.57 -16.56 20.23
CA ASP A 229 19.73 -17.00 19.44
C ASP A 229 20.28 -15.86 18.54
N THR A 230 19.50 -14.81 18.31
CA THR A 230 19.92 -13.59 17.60
C THR A 230 20.24 -12.40 18.52
N ASP A 231 20.25 -12.63 19.83
CA ASP A 231 20.50 -11.62 20.85
C ASP A 231 19.60 -10.38 20.71
N ALA A 232 18.28 -10.62 20.44
CA ALA A 232 17.30 -9.55 20.38
C ALA A 232 17.12 -8.90 21.75
N GLN A 233 17.15 -7.56 21.79
CA GLN A 233 17.16 -6.78 23.01
C GLN A 233 15.88 -5.96 23.15
N ALA A 234 15.50 -5.63 24.39
CA ALA A 234 14.38 -4.73 24.66
C ALA A 234 14.51 -3.37 23.95
N ASP A 235 15.74 -2.88 23.70
CA ASP A 235 15.95 -1.62 22.98
C ASP A 235 15.64 -1.73 21.47
N ASP A 236 15.56 -2.93 20.90
CA ASP A 236 15.15 -3.12 19.50
C ASP A 236 13.69 -2.69 19.26
N THR A 237 12.85 -2.70 20.30
CA THR A 237 11.48 -2.18 20.24
C THR A 237 11.39 -0.66 20.00
N LYS A 238 12.51 0.05 20.14
CA LYS A 238 12.61 1.51 19.93
C LYS A 238 13.23 1.85 18.58
N ARG A 239 13.85 0.86 17.91
CA ARG A 239 14.58 1.06 16.66
C ARG A 239 13.63 0.87 15.46
N GLY A 240 13.53 1.90 14.63
CA GLY A 240 12.84 1.81 13.36
C GLY A 240 13.74 1.25 12.25
N TYR A 241 13.11 0.84 11.15
CA TYR A 241 13.76 0.23 9.99
C TYR A 241 14.98 1.01 9.49
N SER A 242 14.87 2.34 9.28
CA SER A 242 15.96 3.18 8.76
C SER A 242 17.25 3.08 9.59
N SER A 243 17.14 3.03 10.93
CA SER A 243 18.29 2.89 11.82
C SER A 243 18.98 1.53 11.70
N ILE A 244 18.18 0.46 11.53
CA ILE A 244 18.68 -0.91 11.36
C ILE A 244 19.35 -1.05 9.99
N PHE A 245 18.73 -0.48 8.96
CA PHE A 245 19.26 -0.50 7.60
C PHE A 245 20.61 0.25 7.50
N GLN A 246 20.76 1.42 8.14
CA GLN A 246 22.05 2.13 8.19
C GLN A 246 23.15 1.30 8.87
N ASP A 247 22.84 0.59 9.96
CA ASP A 247 23.80 -0.29 10.61
C ASP A 247 24.14 -1.53 9.73
N PHE A 248 23.19 -2.02 8.95
CA PHE A 248 23.41 -3.09 7.97
C PHE A 248 24.34 -2.62 6.83
N VAL A 249 24.05 -1.47 6.22
CA VAL A 249 24.91 -0.88 5.16
C VAL A 249 26.31 -0.63 5.65
N SER A 250 26.46 -0.15 6.89
CA SER A 250 27.78 0.10 7.51
C SER A 250 28.50 -1.18 7.98
N GLY A 251 27.91 -2.36 7.82
CA GLY A 251 28.47 -3.65 8.19
C GLY A 251 28.51 -3.92 9.70
N LYS A 252 27.75 -3.18 10.51
CA LYS A 252 27.55 -3.46 11.93
C LYS A 252 26.52 -4.56 12.18
N ILE A 253 25.65 -4.79 11.21
CA ILE A 253 24.68 -5.89 11.17
C ILE A 253 24.96 -6.68 9.90
N ALA A 254 25.03 -8.02 9.98
CA ALA A 254 25.34 -8.88 8.85
C ALA A 254 24.09 -9.27 8.05
N MET A 255 22.94 -9.41 8.71
CA MET A 255 21.67 -9.83 8.14
C MET A 255 20.52 -9.03 8.74
N ILE A 256 19.52 -8.70 7.91
CA ILE A 256 18.29 -8.05 8.35
C ILE A 256 17.06 -8.69 7.70
N ARG A 257 15.88 -8.52 8.30
CA ARG A 257 14.62 -8.79 7.60
C ARG A 257 14.44 -7.78 6.47
N GLN A 258 14.13 -8.24 5.27
CA GLN A 258 13.87 -7.38 4.13
C GLN A 258 13.04 -8.09 3.06
N SER A 259 12.46 -7.30 2.16
CA SER A 259 11.69 -7.79 1.01
C SER A 259 12.37 -7.47 -0.32
N THR A 260 11.78 -7.96 -1.40
CA THR A 260 12.22 -7.68 -2.77
C THR A 260 12.15 -6.19 -3.17
N ASN A 261 11.46 -5.35 -2.39
CA ASN A 261 11.37 -3.91 -2.61
C ASN A 261 12.72 -3.17 -2.44
N ILE A 262 13.78 -3.90 -2.16
CA ILE A 262 15.14 -3.34 -1.99
C ILE A 262 15.84 -3.02 -3.32
N ALA A 263 15.26 -3.34 -4.46
CA ALA A 263 15.87 -3.09 -5.76
C ALA A 263 16.31 -1.63 -5.96
N GLU A 264 15.62 -0.67 -5.35
CA GLU A 264 15.99 0.76 -5.35
C GLU A 264 17.38 1.03 -4.76
N TYR A 265 17.84 0.21 -3.82
CA TYR A 265 19.12 0.42 -3.14
C TYR A 265 20.32 -0.17 -3.87
N GLN A 266 20.10 -0.91 -4.97
CA GLN A 266 21.21 -1.45 -5.79
C GLN A 266 21.98 -0.35 -6.50
N ASP A 267 21.33 0.73 -6.89
CA ASP A 267 21.96 1.89 -7.54
C ASP A 267 22.93 2.62 -6.61
N GLU A 268 22.82 2.43 -5.28
CA GLU A 268 23.74 2.98 -4.28
C GLU A 268 25.06 2.18 -4.14
N GLY A 269 25.34 1.23 -5.03
CA GLY A 269 26.61 0.48 -5.03
C GLY A 269 26.63 -0.72 -4.10
N MET A 270 25.49 -1.18 -3.61
CA MET A 270 25.38 -2.39 -2.80
C MET A 270 25.17 -3.64 -3.66
N ASN A 271 26.19 -4.02 -4.42
CA ASN A 271 26.14 -5.18 -5.32
C ASN A 271 26.34 -6.54 -4.61
N ASN A 272 26.50 -6.55 -3.29
CA ASN A 272 26.87 -7.74 -2.52
C ASN A 272 25.74 -8.14 -1.57
N LEU A 273 24.53 -8.30 -2.10
CA LEU A 273 23.34 -8.67 -1.36
C LEU A 273 22.78 -9.98 -1.87
N ILE A 274 22.22 -10.78 -0.96
CA ILE A 274 21.41 -11.96 -1.27
C ILE A 274 20.23 -12.02 -0.31
N LEU A 275 19.04 -12.30 -0.84
CA LEU A 275 17.86 -12.55 -0.04
C LEU A 275 17.80 -14.06 0.29
N LEU A 276 17.96 -14.42 1.56
CA LEU A 276 17.91 -15.79 2.06
C LEU A 276 16.51 -16.11 2.62
N PRO A 277 16.10 -17.38 2.66
CA PRO A 277 14.82 -17.77 3.24
C PRO A 277 14.81 -17.60 4.78
N TYR A 278 13.64 -17.67 5.37
CA TYR A 278 13.49 -17.99 6.79
C TYR A 278 13.83 -19.46 6.98
N PHE A 279 14.79 -19.73 7.87
CA PHE A 279 15.40 -21.05 8.01
C PHE A 279 14.54 -21.98 8.85
N GLY A 280 14.28 -23.18 8.33
CA GLY A 280 13.77 -24.31 9.06
C GLY A 280 14.87 -25.08 9.79
N GLU A 281 14.52 -26.20 10.42
CA GLU A 281 15.50 -27.07 11.10
C GLU A 281 16.39 -27.80 10.07
N THR A 282 15.94 -27.92 8.82
CA THR A 282 16.69 -28.47 7.69
C THR A 282 16.48 -27.61 6.45
N ASP A 283 17.35 -27.76 5.45
CA ASP A 283 17.25 -27.03 4.17
C ASP A 283 15.89 -27.20 3.48
N ASN A 284 15.23 -28.35 3.66
CA ASN A 284 13.93 -28.63 3.06
C ASN A 284 12.77 -27.93 3.79
N ASP A 285 13.01 -27.38 4.97
CA ASP A 285 12.02 -26.67 5.78
C ASP A 285 12.17 -25.14 5.66
N ASN A 286 12.97 -24.68 4.72
CA ASN A 286 13.19 -23.28 4.45
C ASN A 286 12.03 -22.70 3.63
N TRP A 287 11.60 -21.50 3.99
CA TRP A 287 10.46 -20.81 3.35
C TRP A 287 10.75 -19.35 3.16
N TYR A 288 10.20 -18.79 2.09
CA TYR A 288 10.03 -17.36 1.99
C TYR A 288 8.64 -16.94 2.44
N PHE A 289 8.54 -15.73 2.89
CA PHE A 289 7.30 -15.09 3.29
C PHE A 289 6.83 -14.18 2.16
N SER A 290 5.58 -14.26 1.74
CA SER A 290 5.06 -13.44 0.66
C SER A 290 3.88 -12.61 1.11
N THR A 291 3.89 -11.34 0.74
CA THR A 291 2.78 -10.42 0.95
C THR A 291 2.28 -9.96 -0.40
N PRO A 292 0.98 -10.11 -0.73
CA PRO A 292 0.45 -9.57 -1.96
C PRO A 292 0.72 -8.07 -2.05
N GLY A 293 1.32 -7.63 -3.13
CA GLY A 293 1.51 -6.20 -3.42
C GLY A 293 0.21 -5.57 -3.90
N TYR A 294 -0.67 -6.38 -4.50
CA TYR A 294 -2.05 -6.07 -4.84
C TYR A 294 -2.85 -7.35 -5.03
N SER A 295 -4.16 -7.23 -4.94
CA SER A 295 -5.14 -8.30 -5.22
C SER A 295 -6.28 -7.74 -6.05
N ILE A 296 -6.95 -8.60 -6.80
CA ILE A 296 -8.05 -8.22 -7.67
C ILE A 296 -9.33 -8.92 -7.22
N ALA A 297 -10.40 -8.14 -7.04
CA ALA A 297 -11.74 -8.63 -6.80
C ALA A 297 -12.74 -8.07 -7.82
N MET A 298 -13.91 -8.66 -7.88
CA MET A 298 -15.05 -8.16 -8.65
C MET A 298 -16.25 -7.97 -7.73
N ASN A 299 -17.12 -7.03 -8.11
CA ASN A 299 -18.40 -6.81 -7.43
C ASN A 299 -19.32 -8.03 -7.62
N GLY A 300 -19.88 -8.54 -6.52
CA GLY A 300 -20.78 -9.69 -6.51
C GLY A 300 -22.05 -9.49 -7.35
N LYS A 301 -22.47 -8.23 -7.56
CA LYS A 301 -23.61 -7.90 -8.44
C LYS A 301 -23.40 -8.24 -9.91
N LEU A 302 -22.17 -8.45 -10.32
CA LEU A 302 -21.87 -8.89 -11.70
C LEU A 302 -22.33 -10.33 -11.95
N LYS A 303 -22.51 -11.14 -10.90
CA LYS A 303 -22.99 -12.52 -11.04
C LYS A 303 -24.39 -12.54 -11.64
N GLY A 304 -24.51 -13.14 -12.82
CA GLY A 304 -25.77 -13.18 -13.58
C GLY A 304 -26.06 -11.91 -14.40
N ALA A 305 -25.15 -10.94 -14.47
CA ALA A 305 -25.32 -9.72 -15.26
C ALA A 305 -25.08 -9.92 -16.78
N GLY A 306 -24.95 -11.16 -17.25
CA GLY A 306 -24.85 -11.52 -18.66
C GLY A 306 -23.59 -10.92 -19.32
N LYS A 307 -23.76 -10.14 -20.39
CA LYS A 307 -22.62 -9.57 -21.13
C LYS A 307 -21.66 -8.72 -20.27
N LYS A 308 -22.16 -8.06 -19.24
CA LYS A 308 -21.31 -7.27 -18.34
C LYS A 308 -20.42 -8.17 -17.47
N GLU A 309 -20.98 -9.29 -16.99
CA GLU A 309 -20.22 -10.31 -16.26
C GLU A 309 -19.13 -10.92 -17.15
N GLU A 310 -19.49 -11.36 -18.37
CA GLU A 310 -18.53 -11.92 -19.34
C GLU A 310 -17.39 -10.94 -19.64
N LEU A 311 -17.72 -9.68 -19.87
CA LEU A 311 -16.75 -8.62 -20.12
C LEU A 311 -15.82 -8.40 -18.91
N ALA A 312 -16.37 -8.33 -17.70
CA ALA A 312 -15.57 -8.13 -16.49
C ALA A 312 -14.62 -9.32 -16.24
N LEU A 313 -15.07 -10.55 -16.47
CA LEU A 313 -14.21 -11.74 -16.41
C LEU A 313 -13.11 -11.73 -17.47
N ASP A 314 -13.41 -11.27 -18.70
CA ASP A 314 -12.39 -11.12 -19.76
C ASP A 314 -11.36 -10.06 -19.40
N ILE A 315 -11.78 -8.96 -18.80
CA ILE A 315 -10.88 -7.91 -18.31
C ILE A 315 -9.98 -8.47 -17.19
N VAL A 316 -10.55 -9.14 -16.19
CA VAL A 316 -9.76 -9.76 -15.10
C VAL A 316 -8.78 -10.80 -15.67
N ARG A 317 -9.22 -11.63 -16.63
CA ARG A 317 -8.33 -12.60 -17.28
C ARG A 317 -7.17 -11.91 -18.01
N TYR A 318 -7.44 -10.81 -18.71
CA TYR A 318 -6.40 -10.00 -19.36
C TYR A 318 -5.43 -9.39 -18.33
N MET A 319 -5.92 -8.89 -17.19
CA MET A 319 -5.09 -8.34 -16.13
C MET A 319 -4.13 -9.38 -15.53
N PHE A 320 -4.49 -10.66 -15.54
CA PHE A 320 -3.61 -11.75 -15.14
C PHE A 320 -2.76 -12.32 -16.30
N GLY A 321 -2.79 -11.70 -17.48
CA GLY A 321 -1.87 -12.01 -18.59
C GLY A 321 -0.46 -11.49 -18.34
N SER A 322 0.54 -12.08 -19.03
CA SER A 322 1.97 -11.78 -18.79
C SER A 322 2.32 -10.30 -18.87
N ASP A 323 1.79 -9.59 -19.87
CA ASP A 323 2.14 -8.18 -20.10
C ASP A 323 1.71 -7.29 -18.93
N VAL A 324 0.46 -7.45 -18.46
CA VAL A 324 -0.09 -6.65 -17.36
C VAL A 324 0.56 -7.04 -16.04
N MET A 325 0.68 -8.35 -15.77
CA MET A 325 1.27 -8.84 -14.53
C MET A 325 2.73 -8.39 -14.36
N ASN A 326 3.54 -8.47 -15.43
CA ASN A 326 4.92 -8.01 -15.37
C ASN A 326 5.00 -6.48 -15.21
N ALA A 327 4.17 -5.71 -15.92
CA ALA A 327 4.12 -4.26 -15.76
C ALA A 327 3.70 -3.83 -14.34
N MET A 328 2.75 -4.54 -13.73
CA MET A 328 2.34 -4.29 -12.35
C MET A 328 3.43 -4.69 -11.35
N ALA A 329 4.06 -5.86 -11.54
CA ALA A 329 5.14 -6.32 -10.67
C ALA A 329 6.36 -5.39 -10.72
N ASP A 330 6.74 -4.94 -11.90
CA ASP A 330 7.84 -3.99 -12.11
C ASP A 330 7.58 -2.67 -11.39
N ARG A 331 6.35 -2.14 -11.53
CA ARG A 331 5.95 -0.88 -10.90
C ARG A 331 6.06 -0.88 -9.37
N ILE A 332 5.76 -1.99 -8.72
CA ILE A 332 5.82 -2.13 -7.25
C ILE A 332 7.05 -2.92 -6.78
N GLN A 333 8.03 -3.14 -7.65
CA GLN A 333 9.24 -3.92 -7.37
C GLN A 333 8.97 -5.27 -6.71
N SER A 334 7.93 -5.92 -7.19
CA SER A 334 7.48 -7.24 -6.74
C SER A 334 7.79 -8.31 -7.77
N VAL A 335 7.53 -9.55 -7.41
CA VAL A 335 7.67 -10.71 -8.31
C VAL A 335 6.33 -11.39 -8.51
N VAL A 336 6.10 -11.93 -9.70
CA VAL A 336 4.88 -12.68 -9.99
C VAL A 336 5.07 -14.12 -9.50
N VAL A 337 4.57 -14.41 -8.30
CA VAL A 337 4.75 -15.72 -7.65
C VAL A 337 3.51 -16.61 -7.70
N TYR A 338 2.36 -16.04 -8.03
CA TYR A 338 1.07 -16.73 -7.89
C TYR A 338 0.55 -17.32 -9.20
N ASN A 339 0.82 -16.69 -10.34
CA ASN A 339 0.32 -17.11 -11.64
C ASN A 339 1.34 -18.02 -12.36
N LYS A 340 0.98 -19.28 -12.57
CA LYS A 340 1.84 -20.30 -13.20
C LYS A 340 2.04 -20.12 -14.71
N ASP A 341 1.20 -19.32 -15.36
CA ASP A 341 1.22 -19.10 -16.80
C ASP A 341 2.00 -17.84 -17.21
N VAL A 342 2.53 -17.09 -16.22
CA VAL A 342 3.37 -15.92 -16.43
C VAL A 342 4.85 -16.29 -16.26
N ASN A 343 5.67 -15.95 -17.25
CA ASN A 343 7.12 -16.02 -17.09
C ASN A 343 7.54 -14.92 -16.11
N VAL A 344 8.10 -15.34 -15.00
CA VAL A 344 8.58 -14.42 -13.95
C VAL A 344 9.92 -13.87 -14.39
N ASP A 345 10.00 -12.57 -14.64
CA ASP A 345 11.26 -11.86 -14.83
C ASP A 345 11.79 -11.47 -13.44
N VAL A 346 12.63 -12.34 -12.87
CA VAL A 346 13.24 -12.12 -11.55
C VAL A 346 14.62 -11.53 -11.75
N GLN A 347 14.88 -10.38 -11.12
CA GLN A 347 16.21 -9.76 -11.12
C GLN A 347 17.28 -10.75 -10.61
N ASP A 348 18.51 -10.67 -11.13
CA ASP A 348 19.60 -11.62 -10.80
C ASP A 348 19.83 -11.80 -9.30
N ILE A 349 19.70 -10.71 -8.53
CA ILE A 349 19.84 -10.74 -7.05
C ILE A 349 18.80 -11.64 -6.35
N PHE A 350 17.65 -11.85 -7.00
CA PHE A 350 16.56 -12.68 -6.48
C PHE A 350 16.45 -14.03 -7.19
N SER A 351 17.41 -14.38 -8.04
CA SER A 351 17.41 -15.66 -8.79
C SER A 351 17.32 -16.89 -7.89
N ASN A 352 17.80 -16.78 -6.66
CA ASN A 352 17.67 -17.84 -5.64
C ASN A 352 16.23 -18.07 -5.14
N LEU A 353 15.27 -17.18 -5.45
CA LEU A 353 13.85 -17.39 -5.17
C LEU A 353 13.20 -18.43 -6.10
N ILE A 354 13.70 -18.58 -7.33
CA ILE A 354 13.07 -19.42 -8.36
C ILE A 354 12.80 -20.84 -7.89
N PRO A 355 13.75 -21.58 -7.28
CA PRO A 355 13.49 -22.94 -6.79
C PRO A 355 12.38 -23.00 -5.72
N TYR A 356 12.25 -21.94 -4.91
CA TYR A 356 11.21 -21.88 -3.87
C TYR A 356 9.83 -21.55 -4.46
N ILE A 357 9.78 -20.72 -5.50
CA ILE A 357 8.55 -20.47 -6.26
C ILE A 357 8.07 -21.78 -6.90
N GLU A 358 8.95 -22.48 -7.60
CA GLU A 358 8.64 -23.73 -8.30
C GLU A 358 8.25 -24.88 -7.35
N SER A 359 8.88 -24.94 -6.16
CA SER A 359 8.57 -25.96 -5.14
C SER A 359 7.44 -25.58 -4.19
N ASN A 360 6.80 -24.41 -4.39
CA ASN A 360 5.73 -23.89 -3.53
C ASN A 360 6.14 -23.67 -2.06
N HIS A 361 7.39 -23.24 -1.82
CA HIS A 361 7.89 -22.86 -0.49
C HIS A 361 7.77 -21.35 -0.25
N MET A 362 6.63 -20.78 -0.67
CA MET A 362 6.24 -19.40 -0.44
C MET A 362 5.01 -19.38 0.48
N TYR A 363 5.12 -18.73 1.62
CA TYR A 363 4.03 -18.61 2.59
C TYR A 363 3.33 -17.27 2.44
N THR A 364 2.02 -17.27 2.21
CA THR A 364 1.23 -16.05 2.15
C THR A 364 0.85 -15.58 3.55
N TYR A 365 1.16 -14.34 3.85
CA TYR A 365 0.88 -13.68 5.13
C TYR A 365 -0.60 -13.61 5.44
N ILE A 366 -0.94 -13.94 6.69
CA ILE A 366 -2.27 -13.65 7.23
C ILE A 366 -2.23 -12.24 7.81
N ARG A 367 -2.77 -11.29 7.07
CA ARG A 367 -2.95 -9.93 7.56
C ARG A 367 -4.29 -9.83 8.28
N ASN A 368 -4.22 -9.74 9.60
CA ASN A 368 -5.36 -9.58 10.47
C ASN A 368 -4.96 -8.64 11.61
N ASP A 369 -5.65 -7.51 11.74
CA ASP A 369 -5.31 -6.48 12.72
C ASP A 369 -5.38 -6.98 14.16
N SER A 370 -6.30 -7.90 14.46
CA SER A 370 -6.35 -8.54 15.78
C SER A 370 -5.14 -9.42 16.05
N ILE A 371 -4.68 -10.19 15.02
CA ILE A 371 -3.44 -10.98 15.10
C ILE A 371 -2.24 -10.05 15.24
N CYS A 372 -2.18 -8.95 14.49
CA CYS A 372 -1.08 -7.98 14.58
C CYS A 372 -0.99 -7.37 15.98
N ARG A 373 -2.09 -6.85 16.52
CA ARG A 373 -2.14 -6.29 17.88
C ARG A 373 -1.78 -7.34 18.94
N ALA A 374 -2.34 -8.53 18.84
CA ALA A 374 -2.10 -9.61 19.79
C ALA A 374 -0.65 -10.07 19.74
N SER A 375 -0.07 -10.21 18.55
CA SER A 375 1.35 -10.54 18.34
C SER A 375 2.25 -9.49 18.96
N TYR A 376 1.99 -8.20 18.66
CA TYR A 376 2.75 -7.09 19.22
C TYR A 376 2.74 -7.11 20.75
N ALA A 377 1.55 -7.20 21.37
CA ALA A 377 1.42 -7.23 22.82
C ALA A 377 2.22 -8.39 23.46
N ALA A 378 2.24 -9.57 22.83
CA ALA A 378 2.95 -10.74 23.34
C ALA A 378 4.48 -10.63 23.12
N VAL A 379 4.91 -10.24 21.91
CA VAL A 379 6.33 -10.17 21.54
C VAL A 379 7.05 -9.09 22.34
N GLN A 380 6.43 -7.89 22.50
CA GLN A 380 7.00 -6.82 23.31
C GLN A 380 7.28 -7.27 24.76
N LYS A 381 6.39 -8.05 25.36
CA LYS A 381 6.58 -8.58 26.71
C LYS A 381 7.63 -9.68 26.79
N ILE A 382 7.78 -10.50 25.74
CA ILE A 382 8.87 -11.47 25.66
C ILE A 382 10.22 -10.74 25.60
N LEU A 383 10.33 -9.71 24.74
CA LEU A 383 11.56 -8.92 24.59
C LEU A 383 11.91 -8.16 25.87
N ALA A 384 10.92 -7.68 26.62
CA ALA A 384 11.13 -7.06 27.92
C ALA A 384 11.52 -8.06 29.04
N GLY A 385 11.36 -9.35 28.80
CA GLY A 385 11.57 -10.41 29.81
C GLY A 385 10.44 -10.52 30.85
N ASP A 386 9.29 -9.89 30.57
CA ASP A 386 8.15 -9.82 31.51
C ASP A 386 7.35 -11.12 31.56
N VAL A 387 7.37 -11.89 30.47
CA VAL A 387 6.57 -13.12 30.32
C VAL A 387 7.39 -14.27 29.74
N ASN A 388 7.03 -15.50 30.14
CA ASN A 388 7.48 -16.72 29.48
C ASN A 388 6.55 -17.07 28.30
N VAL A 389 6.89 -18.11 27.54
CA VAL A 389 6.14 -18.53 26.35
C VAL A 389 4.67 -18.83 26.62
N THR A 390 4.35 -19.54 27.71
CA THR A 390 2.95 -19.86 28.07
C THR A 390 2.16 -18.59 28.40
N GLN A 391 2.76 -17.69 29.16
CA GLN A 391 2.16 -16.39 29.46
C GLN A 391 2.01 -15.50 28.21
N ALA A 392 2.92 -15.65 27.22
CA ALA A 392 2.79 -14.92 25.96
C ALA A 392 1.55 -15.37 25.17
N VAL A 393 1.19 -16.68 25.21
CA VAL A 393 -0.08 -17.16 24.61
C VAL A 393 -1.29 -16.53 25.30
N GLU A 394 -1.28 -16.43 26.62
CA GLU A 394 -2.36 -15.75 27.37
C GLU A 394 -2.45 -14.26 27.00
N VAL A 395 -1.29 -13.58 26.89
CA VAL A 395 -1.26 -12.17 26.47
C VAL A 395 -1.81 -12.02 25.06
N PHE A 396 -1.40 -12.88 24.13
CA PHE A 396 -1.92 -12.89 22.77
C PHE A 396 -3.44 -13.07 22.77
N ASN A 397 -3.96 -14.11 23.40
CA ASN A 397 -5.39 -14.41 23.40
C ASN A 397 -6.23 -13.30 24.04
N ASN A 398 -5.75 -12.69 25.12
CA ASN A 398 -6.42 -11.56 25.76
C ASN A 398 -6.48 -10.32 24.87
N ASN A 399 -5.45 -10.08 24.03
CA ASN A 399 -5.44 -8.94 23.11
C ASN A 399 -6.15 -9.23 21.78
N TYR A 400 -6.21 -10.49 21.37
CA TYR A 400 -6.99 -10.92 20.21
C TYR A 400 -8.49 -10.71 20.47
N ASN A 401 -8.94 -11.08 21.68
CA ASN A 401 -10.34 -11.01 22.11
C ASN A 401 -10.74 -9.66 22.71
N ALA A 402 -9.83 -8.70 22.78
CA ALA A 402 -10.18 -7.39 23.32
C ALA A 402 -11.33 -6.80 22.51
N VAL A 403 -12.54 -6.87 23.06
CA VAL A 403 -13.72 -6.21 22.49
C VAL A 403 -13.43 -4.71 22.46
N LYS A 404 -13.32 -4.16 21.27
CA LYS A 404 -13.28 -2.72 21.11
C LYS A 404 -14.69 -2.18 21.37
N GLU A 405 -14.80 -1.17 22.22
CA GLU A 405 -16.02 -0.38 22.29
C GLU A 405 -16.20 0.33 20.93
N LYS A 406 -17.44 0.38 20.42
CA LYS A 406 -17.73 1.15 19.20
C LYS A 406 -17.22 2.57 19.36
N SER A 407 -16.47 3.03 18.37
CA SER A 407 -15.94 4.39 18.38
C SER A 407 -17.08 5.41 18.39
N PRO A 408 -16.97 6.49 19.16
CA PRO A 408 -18.01 7.51 19.20
C PRO A 408 -18.13 8.21 17.84
N VAL A 409 -19.37 8.52 17.44
CA VAL A 409 -19.63 9.36 16.28
C VAL A 409 -19.08 10.77 16.56
N ILE A 410 -18.23 11.26 15.69
CA ILE A 410 -17.62 12.59 15.75
C ILE A 410 -18.48 13.61 15.00
N THR A 411 -18.96 13.28 13.80
CA THR A 411 -19.74 14.16 12.97
C THR A 411 -20.73 13.39 12.10
N THR A 412 -21.65 14.12 11.45
CA THR A 412 -22.58 13.53 10.48
C THR A 412 -22.64 14.44 9.25
N PHE A 413 -22.39 13.87 8.08
CA PHE A 413 -22.57 14.57 6.81
C PHE A 413 -24.00 14.39 6.31
N ASP A 414 -24.60 15.47 5.86
CA ASP A 414 -26.01 15.52 5.46
C ASP A 414 -26.24 15.23 3.98
N ARG A 415 -25.17 15.20 3.19
CA ARG A 415 -25.17 14.84 1.77
C ARG A 415 -23.93 14.05 1.39
N GLU A 416 -23.98 13.45 0.21
CA GLU A 416 -22.86 12.82 -0.47
C GLU A 416 -22.07 13.85 -1.28
N TYR A 417 -20.74 13.62 -1.41
CA TYR A 417 -19.82 14.34 -2.29
C TYR A 417 -19.09 13.33 -3.16
N GLN A 418 -19.23 13.47 -4.48
CA GLN A 418 -18.64 12.55 -5.43
C GLN A 418 -17.19 12.89 -5.74
N TRP A 419 -16.36 11.84 -5.82
CA TRP A 419 -14.95 12.00 -6.17
C TRP A 419 -14.74 12.25 -7.66
N ARG A 420 -15.68 11.85 -8.54
CA ARG A 420 -15.55 11.93 -9.99
C ARG A 420 -15.13 13.33 -10.44
N ILE A 421 -14.05 13.38 -11.23
CA ILE A 421 -13.53 14.64 -11.76
C ILE A 421 -14.41 15.09 -12.93
N SER A 422 -14.97 16.28 -12.78
CA SER A 422 -15.72 17.02 -13.79
C SER A 422 -14.85 18.10 -14.45
N ASP A 423 -15.46 18.96 -15.28
CA ASP A 423 -14.78 20.13 -15.85
C ASP A 423 -14.37 21.17 -14.79
N THR A 424 -14.88 21.05 -13.58
CA THR A 424 -14.63 21.96 -12.46
C THR A 424 -13.83 21.32 -11.32
N GLY A 425 -13.47 20.05 -11.46
CA GLY A 425 -12.79 19.24 -10.47
C GLY A 425 -13.70 18.20 -9.81
N SER A 426 -13.24 17.59 -8.72
CA SER A 426 -13.97 16.62 -7.90
C SER A 426 -14.63 17.31 -6.70
N GLU A 427 -15.91 17.06 -6.44
CA GLU A 427 -16.59 17.60 -5.24
C GLU A 427 -15.94 17.10 -3.95
N ALA A 428 -15.75 15.77 -3.84
CA ALA A 428 -15.19 15.16 -2.64
C ALA A 428 -13.77 15.63 -2.35
N PHE A 429 -12.96 15.84 -3.40
CA PHE A 429 -11.61 16.33 -3.24
C PHE A 429 -11.60 17.82 -2.88
N SER A 430 -12.46 18.62 -3.53
CA SER A 430 -12.61 20.05 -3.24
C SER A 430 -12.94 20.29 -1.77
N VAL A 431 -13.95 19.61 -1.22
CA VAL A 431 -14.35 19.85 0.18
C VAL A 431 -13.27 19.41 1.17
N ARG A 432 -12.48 18.37 0.85
CA ARG A 432 -11.32 17.99 1.68
C ARG A 432 -10.27 19.10 1.70
N VAL A 433 -9.85 19.58 0.54
CA VAL A 433 -8.80 20.62 0.46
C VAL A 433 -9.26 21.96 1.01
N ASN A 434 -10.54 22.32 0.87
CA ASN A 434 -11.11 23.52 1.47
C ASN A 434 -11.06 23.45 3.00
N THR A 435 -11.48 22.32 3.58
CA THR A 435 -11.42 22.11 5.03
C THR A 435 -9.98 22.11 5.53
N LEU A 436 -9.04 21.50 4.79
CA LEU A 436 -7.63 21.56 5.15
C LEU A 436 -7.05 22.96 5.09
N ARG A 437 -7.43 23.78 4.10
CA ARG A 437 -7.03 25.19 4.02
C ARG A 437 -7.50 25.99 5.22
N GLU A 438 -8.74 25.76 5.69
CA GLU A 438 -9.24 26.35 6.95
C GLU A 438 -8.42 25.92 8.15
N ILE A 439 -8.14 24.61 8.30
CA ILE A 439 -7.34 24.06 9.41
C ILE A 439 -5.94 24.69 9.42
N CYS A 440 -5.30 24.83 8.25
CA CYS A 440 -3.99 25.44 8.11
C CYS A 440 -4.00 26.97 8.25
N ASN A 441 -5.17 27.59 8.11
CA ASN A 441 -5.36 29.04 8.11
C ASN A 441 -4.42 29.77 7.12
N VAL A 442 -4.45 29.33 5.85
CA VAL A 442 -3.64 29.88 4.75
C VAL A 442 -4.51 30.47 3.65
N ASP A 443 -3.94 31.36 2.82
CA ASP A 443 -4.64 31.94 1.68
C ASP A 443 -4.87 30.89 0.58
N MET A 444 -3.88 30.04 0.34
CA MET A 444 -3.85 29.07 -0.76
C MET A 444 -3.33 27.71 -0.31
N LEU A 445 -3.96 26.65 -0.78
CA LEU A 445 -3.54 25.28 -0.52
C LEU A 445 -3.61 24.45 -1.80
N ILE A 446 -2.65 23.51 -1.97
CA ILE A 446 -2.67 22.49 -3.00
C ILE A 446 -2.38 21.11 -2.41
N ALA A 447 -3.08 20.10 -2.90
CA ALA A 447 -2.91 18.71 -2.49
C ALA A 447 -2.79 17.78 -3.71
N PRO A 448 -1.94 16.77 -3.68
CA PRO A 448 -1.78 15.80 -4.77
C PRO A 448 -3.01 14.92 -4.92
N ALA A 449 -3.27 14.43 -6.14
CA ALA A 449 -4.35 13.48 -6.41
C ALA A 449 -4.29 12.24 -5.50
N ALA A 450 -3.09 11.85 -5.12
CA ALA A 450 -2.83 10.79 -4.16
C ALA A 450 -3.60 10.93 -2.83
N MET A 451 -4.02 12.14 -2.46
CA MET A 451 -4.85 12.38 -1.27
C MET A 451 -6.34 12.08 -1.49
N ASN A 452 -6.76 11.74 -2.70
CA ASN A 452 -8.15 11.42 -2.94
C ASN A 452 -8.49 10.02 -2.40
N ALA A 453 -9.32 9.96 -1.37
CA ALA A 453 -9.76 8.71 -0.73
C ALA A 453 -11.18 8.27 -1.21
N GLY A 454 -11.59 8.69 -2.40
CA GLY A 454 -12.91 8.35 -2.98
C GLY A 454 -14.04 9.26 -2.51
N ASP A 455 -15.27 8.78 -2.64
CA ASP A 455 -16.49 9.50 -2.27
C ASP A 455 -16.56 9.77 -0.76
N ILE A 456 -17.27 10.81 -0.40
CA ILE A 456 -17.70 11.06 0.99
C ILE A 456 -19.18 10.80 1.05
N TYR A 457 -19.58 9.70 1.68
CA TYR A 457 -20.99 9.33 1.75
C TYR A 457 -21.73 10.13 2.84
N LYS A 458 -23.04 10.25 2.64
CA LYS A 458 -23.92 10.80 3.66
C LYS A 458 -23.98 9.80 4.83
N GLY A 459 -23.82 10.28 6.05
CA GLY A 459 -23.88 9.43 7.23
C GLY A 459 -23.09 9.94 8.41
N SER A 460 -23.02 9.13 9.44
CA SER A 460 -22.27 9.41 10.67
C SER A 460 -20.86 8.85 10.56
N TYR A 461 -19.89 9.61 11.05
CA TYR A 461 -18.46 9.29 10.95
C TYR A 461 -17.82 9.23 12.33
N THR A 462 -17.07 8.17 12.57
CA THR A 462 -16.17 8.00 13.71
C THR A 462 -14.81 8.63 13.43
N ALA A 463 -13.91 8.64 14.41
CA ALA A 463 -12.55 9.13 14.23
C ALA A 463 -11.79 8.34 13.16
N ALA A 464 -11.92 7.00 13.14
CA ALA A 464 -11.25 6.14 12.17
C ALA A 464 -11.77 6.39 10.75
N GLN A 465 -13.07 6.52 10.57
CA GLN A 465 -13.69 6.85 9.28
C GLN A 465 -13.27 8.23 8.77
N LEU A 466 -13.21 9.23 9.65
CA LEU A 466 -12.70 10.57 9.29
C LEU A 466 -11.23 10.52 8.89
N GLN A 467 -10.42 9.72 9.58
CA GLN A 467 -9.00 9.53 9.23
C GLN A 467 -8.83 8.88 7.86
N ALA A 468 -9.69 7.90 7.53
CA ALA A 468 -9.67 7.24 6.22
C ALA A 468 -9.94 8.21 5.06
N LEU A 469 -10.75 9.26 5.27
CA LEU A 469 -10.96 10.31 4.28
C LEU A 469 -9.68 11.11 3.95
N LEU A 470 -8.63 11.01 4.76
CA LEU A 470 -7.30 11.58 4.57
C LEU A 470 -6.22 10.53 4.36
N MET A 471 -6.56 9.33 3.89
CA MET A 471 -5.60 8.25 3.64
C MET A 471 -4.84 7.76 4.90
N GLY A 472 -5.53 7.63 6.02
CA GLY A 472 -5.00 6.92 7.18
C GLY A 472 -3.89 7.60 7.97
N GLY A 473 -3.56 8.86 7.73
CA GLY A 473 -2.69 9.64 8.61
C GLY A 473 -1.23 9.86 8.16
N GLY A 474 -0.86 9.41 6.95
CA GLY A 474 0.45 9.72 6.35
C GLY A 474 0.56 11.11 5.72
N VAL A 475 -0.38 12.02 6.03
CA VAL A 475 -0.47 13.36 5.45
C VAL A 475 0.33 14.36 6.29
N LYS A 476 1.15 15.18 5.64
CA LYS A 476 1.94 16.27 6.24
C LYS A 476 1.63 17.59 5.58
N PHE A 477 1.83 18.69 6.28
CA PHE A 477 1.70 20.04 5.74
C PHE A 477 3.04 20.73 5.68
N TYR A 478 3.20 21.55 4.64
CA TYR A 478 4.34 22.43 4.47
C TYR A 478 3.84 23.83 4.14
N THR A 479 4.11 24.79 5.01
CA THR A 479 3.65 26.15 4.88
C THR A 479 4.77 27.13 4.57
N LYS A 480 4.51 28.11 3.71
CA LYS A 480 5.47 29.16 3.35
C LYS A 480 4.69 30.44 2.99
N ASP A 481 5.25 31.59 3.33
CA ASP A 481 4.88 32.84 2.68
C ASP A 481 5.58 32.89 1.32
N ALA A 482 4.84 32.67 0.24
CA ALA A 482 5.35 32.55 -1.12
C ALA A 482 4.81 33.64 -2.05
N THR A 483 5.60 34.07 -3.00
CA THR A 483 5.13 34.97 -4.06
C THR A 483 4.21 34.22 -5.01
N GLY A 484 3.32 34.95 -5.72
CA GLY A 484 2.46 34.33 -6.72
C GLY A 484 3.25 33.62 -7.82
N ALA A 485 4.43 34.11 -8.18
CA ALA A 485 5.31 33.45 -9.14
C ALA A 485 5.80 32.08 -8.63
N GLU A 486 6.28 32.00 -7.38
CA GLU A 486 6.71 30.75 -6.76
C GLU A 486 5.56 29.73 -6.69
N ILE A 487 4.34 30.18 -6.34
CA ILE A 487 3.15 29.31 -6.29
C ILE A 487 2.81 28.77 -7.68
N LYS A 488 2.86 29.63 -8.73
CA LYS A 488 2.63 29.21 -10.12
C LYS A 488 3.64 28.15 -10.56
N ASP A 489 4.90 28.25 -10.15
CA ASP A 489 5.93 27.27 -10.50
C ASP A 489 5.68 25.91 -9.83
N VAL A 490 5.31 25.90 -8.54
CA VAL A 490 4.91 24.66 -7.84
C VAL A 490 3.69 24.02 -8.50
N VAL A 491 2.66 24.80 -8.77
CA VAL A 491 1.43 24.29 -9.40
C VAL A 491 1.70 23.78 -10.81
N ARG A 492 2.56 24.47 -11.59
CA ARG A 492 2.96 24.02 -12.93
C ARG A 492 3.65 22.67 -12.89
N CYS A 493 4.59 22.49 -11.98
CA CYS A 493 5.29 21.23 -11.79
C CYS A 493 4.30 20.08 -11.54
N LEU A 494 3.31 20.29 -10.70
CA LEU A 494 2.30 19.28 -10.37
C LEU A 494 1.36 18.97 -11.53
N VAL A 495 0.96 19.99 -12.30
CA VAL A 495 0.03 19.85 -13.43
C VAL A 495 0.73 19.24 -14.65
N GLU A 496 1.96 19.64 -14.91
CA GLU A 496 2.71 19.22 -16.10
C GLU A 496 3.53 17.94 -15.87
N GLY A 497 3.55 17.41 -14.63
CA GLY A 497 4.24 16.16 -14.32
C GLY A 497 5.76 16.26 -14.41
N CYS A 498 6.34 17.40 -14.07
CA CYS A 498 7.76 17.63 -14.14
C CYS A 498 8.57 16.50 -13.46
N GLY A 499 9.47 15.86 -14.22
CA GLY A 499 10.32 14.78 -13.73
C GLY A 499 9.70 13.37 -13.76
N ARG A 500 8.53 13.20 -14.37
CA ARG A 500 7.88 11.89 -14.55
C ARG A 500 7.83 11.55 -16.04
N ASP A 501 8.93 11.03 -16.59
CA ASP A 501 8.98 10.62 -17.99
C ASP A 501 8.03 9.46 -18.33
N ASP A 502 7.68 8.66 -17.34
CA ASP A 502 6.95 7.39 -17.52
C ASP A 502 5.46 7.49 -17.17
N ASP A 503 4.99 8.59 -16.57
CA ASP A 503 3.66 8.67 -15.98
C ASP A 503 2.95 10.00 -16.34
N PRO A 504 2.42 10.14 -17.56
CA PRO A 504 1.77 11.38 -17.98
C PRO A 504 0.55 11.67 -17.09
N ILE A 505 0.48 12.88 -16.56
CA ILE A 505 -0.67 13.35 -15.79
C ILE A 505 -1.91 13.35 -16.66
N SER A 506 -2.99 12.77 -16.16
CA SER A 506 -4.32 12.80 -16.77
C SER A 506 -5.26 13.69 -15.95
N TRP A 507 -6.46 13.96 -16.47
CA TRP A 507 -7.49 14.69 -15.72
C TRP A 507 -7.80 14.01 -14.37
N ASP A 508 -7.71 12.68 -14.32
CA ASP A 508 -8.03 11.86 -13.14
C ASP A 508 -6.93 11.91 -12.07
N THR A 509 -5.72 12.38 -12.43
CA THR A 509 -4.56 12.50 -11.53
C THR A 509 -4.14 13.94 -11.25
N LEU A 510 -4.97 14.93 -11.60
CA LEU A 510 -4.69 16.31 -11.29
C LEU A 510 -4.77 16.60 -9.78
N PRO A 511 -3.90 17.49 -9.29
CA PRO A 511 -3.98 17.98 -7.93
C PRO A 511 -5.28 18.76 -7.70
N ALA A 512 -5.71 18.89 -6.45
CA ALA A 512 -6.78 19.80 -6.07
C ALA A 512 -6.21 21.00 -5.34
N SER A 513 -6.80 22.17 -5.59
CA SER A 513 -6.44 23.43 -4.94
C SER A 513 -7.62 24.01 -4.17
N SER A 514 -7.31 24.84 -3.18
CA SER A 514 -8.26 25.68 -2.46
C SER A 514 -7.69 27.09 -2.29
N GLY A 515 -8.56 28.09 -2.42
CA GLY A 515 -8.19 29.51 -2.46
C GLY A 515 -7.75 29.99 -3.84
N PHE A 516 -7.65 29.11 -4.84
CA PHE A 516 -7.39 29.47 -6.25
C PHE A 516 -7.91 28.40 -7.20
N THR A 517 -8.09 28.78 -8.46
CA THR A 517 -8.50 27.90 -9.56
C THR A 517 -7.34 27.73 -10.55
N MET A 518 -7.04 26.51 -10.93
CA MET A 518 -6.04 26.18 -11.95
C MET A 518 -6.69 26.28 -13.34
N LYS A 519 -6.15 27.11 -14.22
CA LYS A 519 -6.52 27.14 -15.63
C LYS A 519 -5.61 26.22 -16.42
N ILE A 520 -6.15 25.14 -16.99
CA ILE A 520 -5.40 24.04 -17.57
C ILE A 520 -5.84 23.80 -19.01
N SER A 521 -4.87 23.63 -19.91
CA SER A 521 -5.08 23.16 -21.27
C SER A 521 -4.45 21.78 -21.48
N ARG A 522 -4.83 21.11 -22.58
CA ARG A 522 -4.28 19.84 -23.01
C ARG A 522 -3.85 19.96 -24.46
N ASP A 523 -2.60 19.60 -24.76
CA ASP A 523 -2.08 19.62 -26.13
C ASP A 523 -2.58 18.40 -26.96
N ASP A 524 -2.27 18.41 -28.27
CA ASP A 524 -2.65 17.34 -29.20
C ASP A 524 -1.98 15.99 -28.87
N LYS A 525 -0.94 15.99 -28.05
CA LYS A 525 -0.25 14.79 -27.57
C LYS A 525 -0.82 14.25 -26.26
N GLY A 526 -1.70 15.03 -25.65
CA GLY A 526 -2.35 14.68 -24.39
C GLY A 526 -1.65 15.23 -23.14
N ASN A 527 -0.57 16.03 -23.27
CA ASN A 527 0.11 16.63 -22.14
C ASN A 527 -0.72 17.76 -21.54
N MET A 528 -0.70 17.87 -20.21
CA MET A 528 -1.34 18.95 -19.48
C MET A 528 -0.42 20.15 -19.36
N HIS A 529 -1.01 21.35 -19.47
CA HIS A 529 -0.30 22.61 -19.35
C HIS A 529 -1.04 23.56 -18.42
N LEU A 530 -0.33 24.11 -17.43
CA LEU A 530 -0.85 25.16 -16.58
C LEU A 530 -0.76 26.49 -17.33
N GLU A 531 -1.93 27.03 -17.73
CA GLU A 531 -2.04 28.34 -18.36
C GLU A 531 -1.89 29.48 -17.34
N ASP A 532 -2.57 29.36 -16.20
CA ASP A 532 -2.56 30.35 -15.12
C ASP A 532 -3.18 29.78 -13.83
N ILE A 533 -3.00 30.48 -12.71
CA ILE A 533 -3.79 30.31 -11.49
C ILE A 533 -4.60 31.57 -11.20
N LEU A 534 -5.85 31.38 -10.82
CA LEU A 534 -6.82 32.48 -10.70
C LEU A 534 -7.36 32.58 -9.27
N THR A 535 -7.42 33.77 -8.72
CA THR A 535 -8.16 34.10 -7.49
C THR A 535 -9.28 35.07 -7.87
N ASP A 536 -10.54 34.76 -7.52
CA ASP A 536 -11.71 35.54 -7.91
C ASP A 536 -11.77 35.82 -9.42
N GLY A 537 -11.36 34.84 -10.24
CA GLY A 537 -11.35 34.93 -11.70
C GLY A 537 -10.27 35.84 -12.30
N LYS A 538 -9.31 36.31 -11.49
CA LYS A 538 -8.17 37.13 -11.92
C LYS A 538 -6.87 36.35 -11.72
N SER A 539 -5.93 36.57 -12.64
CA SER A 539 -4.57 36.02 -12.50
C SER A 539 -3.95 36.44 -11.17
N VAL A 540 -3.32 35.48 -10.51
CA VAL A 540 -2.54 35.72 -9.30
C VAL A 540 -1.34 36.60 -9.62
N GLU A 541 -1.15 37.67 -8.83
CA GLU A 541 -0.08 38.65 -9.01
C GLU A 541 1.27 38.04 -8.61
N ASP A 542 2.26 38.02 -9.52
CA ASP A 542 3.54 37.38 -9.35
C ASP A 542 4.32 37.87 -8.14
N GLU A 543 4.31 39.18 -7.87
CA GLU A 543 5.08 39.82 -6.78
C GLU A 543 4.33 39.82 -5.43
N LYS A 544 3.05 39.49 -5.42
CA LYS A 544 2.26 39.49 -4.19
C LYS A 544 2.59 38.23 -3.36
N ILE A 545 2.70 38.43 -2.05
CA ILE A 545 2.94 37.36 -1.09
C ILE A 545 1.61 36.82 -0.60
N TYR A 546 1.51 35.50 -0.56
CA TYR A 546 0.39 34.74 -0.05
C TYR A 546 0.89 33.71 0.96
N SER A 547 0.13 33.45 2.01
CA SER A 547 0.36 32.27 2.84
C SER A 547 -0.06 31.02 2.05
N PHE A 548 0.89 30.14 1.80
CA PHE A 548 0.72 28.97 0.94
C PHE A 548 1.02 27.70 1.70
N CYS A 549 0.19 26.68 1.49
CA CYS A 549 0.40 25.33 2.01
C CYS A 549 0.36 24.32 0.87
N TYR A 550 1.32 23.43 0.83
CA TYR A 550 1.12 22.18 0.10
C TYR A 550 1.00 21.01 1.06
N VAL A 551 0.19 20.05 0.64
CA VAL A 551 -0.05 18.80 1.37
C VAL A 551 0.82 17.73 0.78
N ASP A 552 1.57 17.02 1.62
CA ASP A 552 2.39 15.88 1.24
C ASP A 552 1.76 14.58 1.76
N VAL A 553 1.88 13.53 0.98
CA VAL A 553 1.36 12.20 1.30
C VAL A 553 2.52 11.21 1.23
N SER A 554 2.68 10.37 2.22
CA SER A 554 3.75 9.37 2.30
C SER A 554 4.04 8.67 0.96
N GLY A 555 5.28 8.75 0.49
CA GLY A 555 5.74 8.14 -0.75
C GLY A 555 5.43 8.94 -2.04
N HIS A 556 4.88 10.16 -1.93
CA HIS A 556 4.64 11.05 -3.06
C HIS A 556 4.95 12.49 -2.65
N THR A 557 6.22 12.81 -2.56
CA THR A 557 6.65 14.14 -2.17
C THR A 557 6.46 15.12 -3.31
N LEU A 558 5.57 16.11 -3.12
CA LEU A 558 5.44 17.27 -4.01
C LEU A 558 6.76 18.03 -4.16
N LEU A 559 7.60 18.01 -3.14
CA LEU A 559 8.95 18.55 -3.17
C LEU A 559 9.78 17.86 -4.24
N GLU A 560 9.68 16.55 -4.46
CA GLU A 560 10.36 15.87 -5.56
C GLU A 560 9.96 16.45 -6.91
N CYS A 561 8.68 16.73 -7.13
CA CYS A 561 8.23 17.37 -8.37
C CYS A 561 8.74 18.81 -8.50
N ALA A 562 8.72 19.61 -7.44
CA ALA A 562 9.17 20.99 -7.46
C ALA A 562 10.70 21.11 -7.59
N TYR A 563 11.45 20.15 -7.07
CA TYR A 563 12.92 20.14 -7.12
C TYR A 563 13.48 19.44 -8.37
N ASN A 564 12.82 18.42 -8.92
CA ASN A 564 13.27 17.77 -10.14
C ASN A 564 13.24 18.68 -11.37
N TYR A 565 12.54 19.78 -11.31
CA TYR A 565 12.54 20.78 -12.39
C TYR A 565 13.90 21.51 -12.55
N ASP A 566 14.73 21.58 -11.51
CA ASP A 566 16.04 22.27 -11.53
C ASP A 566 17.20 21.42 -11.00
N MET A 567 17.07 20.10 -10.96
CA MET A 567 18.05 19.18 -10.40
C MET A 567 19.36 19.08 -11.19
N SER A 568 19.45 19.70 -12.37
CA SER A 568 20.73 19.77 -13.11
C SER A 568 21.76 20.70 -12.46
N GLU A 569 21.38 21.53 -11.48
CA GLU A 569 22.26 22.49 -10.81
C GLU A 569 22.46 22.22 -9.30
N HIS A 570 21.71 21.28 -8.69
CA HIS A 570 21.84 20.99 -7.26
C HIS A 570 22.41 19.59 -7.02
N ASP A 571 23.57 19.53 -6.38
CA ASP A 571 24.20 18.31 -5.89
C ASP A 571 23.17 17.45 -5.12
N GLY A 572 22.93 16.23 -5.60
CA GLY A 572 21.89 15.28 -5.19
C GLY A 572 21.86 14.82 -3.72
N VAL A 573 22.34 15.65 -2.79
CA VAL A 573 22.47 15.32 -1.37
C VAL A 573 21.19 15.63 -0.56
N HIS A 574 20.18 16.29 -1.14
CA HIS A 574 19.03 16.79 -0.37
C HIS A 574 17.75 15.95 -0.44
N MET A 575 17.69 14.86 -1.20
CA MET A 575 16.43 14.19 -1.55
C MET A 575 15.99 13.04 -0.64
N TYR A 576 16.81 12.54 0.24
CA TYR A 576 16.45 11.44 1.14
C TYR A 576 16.79 11.72 2.60
N LYS A 577 16.18 12.75 3.19
CA LYS A 577 15.85 12.58 4.60
C LYS A 577 14.64 11.68 4.63
N ALA A 578 14.84 10.44 5.07
CA ALA A 578 13.74 9.51 5.32
C ALA A 578 12.65 10.26 6.08
N GLU A 579 11.37 10.07 5.71
CA GLU A 579 10.20 10.74 6.32
C GLU A 579 10.21 10.73 7.87
N ALA A 580 10.88 9.72 8.46
CA ALA A 580 11.07 9.58 9.91
C ALA A 580 11.93 10.69 10.54
N ASP A 581 12.70 11.42 9.76
CA ASP A 581 13.68 12.40 10.27
C ASP A 581 13.20 13.86 10.16
N ILE A 582 12.06 14.12 9.55
CA ILE A 582 11.48 15.47 9.44
C ILE A 582 10.79 15.84 10.74
N LYS A 583 11.30 16.88 11.40
CA LYS A 583 10.78 17.36 12.69
C LYS A 583 9.80 18.49 12.51
N GLU A 584 8.81 18.55 13.42
CA GLU A 584 7.90 19.68 13.53
C GLU A 584 8.66 21.01 13.57
N GLY A 585 8.26 21.95 12.71
CA GLY A 585 8.87 23.28 12.60
C GLY A 585 10.22 23.33 11.88
N GLU A 586 10.73 22.21 11.35
CA GLU A 586 11.95 22.21 10.55
C GLU A 586 11.72 22.95 9.22
N LYS A 587 12.73 23.71 8.78
CA LYS A 587 12.63 24.48 7.53
C LYS A 587 13.29 23.75 6.37
N TYR A 588 12.55 23.59 5.29
CA TYR A 588 13.00 23.07 4.01
C TYR A 588 12.73 24.09 2.92
N ASP A 589 13.77 24.62 2.31
CA ASP A 589 13.67 25.60 1.23
C ASP A 589 12.64 26.74 1.51
N GLY A 590 12.68 27.22 2.73
CA GLY A 590 11.76 28.25 3.21
C GLY A 590 10.40 27.73 3.69
N TYR A 591 10.04 26.48 3.42
CA TYR A 591 8.84 25.84 3.97
C TYR A 591 9.03 25.43 5.42
N ILE A 592 7.98 25.51 6.20
CA ILE A 592 7.91 25.01 7.57
C ILE A 592 7.16 23.70 7.55
N ALA A 593 7.80 22.62 7.97
CA ALA A 593 7.19 21.31 8.06
C ALA A 593 6.28 21.21 9.29
N HIS A 594 5.05 20.73 9.09
CA HIS A 594 4.11 20.38 10.13
C HIS A 594 3.88 18.87 10.10
N THR A 595 4.58 18.18 11.00
CA THR A 595 4.54 16.72 11.15
C THR A 595 3.58 16.30 12.24
N THR A 596 3.00 17.24 12.98
CA THR A 596 1.88 16.98 13.89
C THR A 596 0.74 16.38 13.09
N ASN A 597 0.20 15.30 13.62
CA ASN A 597 -0.78 14.44 12.99
C ASN A 597 -1.93 15.26 12.38
N VAL A 598 -1.89 15.42 11.05
CA VAL A 598 -2.94 16.15 10.31
C VAL A 598 -4.30 15.50 10.54
N ALA A 599 -4.33 14.18 10.67
CA ALA A 599 -5.55 13.44 10.99
C ALA A 599 -6.11 13.82 12.36
N GLU A 600 -5.27 14.09 13.38
CA GLU A 600 -5.74 14.58 14.68
C GLU A 600 -6.35 15.99 14.56
N GLN A 601 -5.74 16.88 13.78
CA GLN A 601 -6.28 18.21 13.54
C GLN A 601 -7.60 18.15 12.76
N TRP A 602 -7.70 17.27 11.78
CA TRP A 602 -8.92 17.01 11.02
C TRP A 602 -10.03 16.47 11.91
N ILE A 603 -9.78 15.44 12.72
CA ILE A 603 -10.73 14.90 13.67
C ILE A 603 -11.15 15.97 14.68
N LYS A 604 -10.19 16.74 15.20
CA LYS A 604 -10.44 17.83 16.14
C LYS A 604 -11.34 18.91 15.54
N TYR A 605 -11.10 19.30 14.28
CA TYR A 605 -11.93 20.27 13.57
C TYR A 605 -13.41 19.87 13.59
N PHE A 606 -13.73 18.62 13.25
CA PHE A 606 -15.10 18.12 13.29
C PHE A 606 -15.63 17.94 14.73
N SER A 607 -14.79 17.54 15.66
CA SER A 607 -15.17 17.43 17.09
C SER A 607 -15.56 18.78 17.69
N ASP A 608 -14.92 19.84 17.21
CA ASP A 608 -15.22 21.23 17.64
C ASP A 608 -16.45 21.83 16.89
N GLY A 609 -17.14 21.04 16.07
CA GLY A 609 -18.34 21.43 15.33
C GLY A 609 -18.09 21.99 13.93
N GLY A 610 -16.88 21.79 13.39
CA GLY A 610 -16.55 22.09 12.01
C GLY A 610 -17.41 21.29 11.04
N ARG A 611 -17.50 21.77 9.80
CA ARG A 611 -18.30 21.17 8.71
C ARG A 611 -17.48 21.13 7.45
N LEU A 612 -17.85 20.24 6.52
CA LEU A 612 -17.35 20.30 5.16
C LEU A 612 -17.93 21.53 4.47
N ASP A 613 -17.05 22.32 3.87
CA ASP A 613 -17.45 23.49 3.08
C ASP A 613 -18.15 23.07 1.76
N ALA A 614 -18.78 24.04 1.10
CA ALA A 614 -19.27 23.80 -0.24
C ALA A 614 -18.11 23.52 -1.20
N PRO A 615 -18.30 22.60 -2.19
CA PRO A 615 -17.28 22.39 -3.21
C PRO A 615 -16.98 23.67 -3.98
N GLU A 616 -15.69 23.95 -4.17
CA GLU A 616 -15.22 25.06 -5.00
C GLU A 616 -14.73 24.55 -6.36
N VAL A 617 -14.80 25.43 -7.37
CA VAL A 617 -14.21 25.17 -8.69
C VAL A 617 -12.69 25.33 -8.59
N TYR A 618 -11.94 24.25 -8.73
CA TYR A 618 -10.48 24.33 -8.69
C TYR A 618 -9.80 24.01 -10.04
N ILE A 619 -10.58 23.60 -11.05
CA ILE A 619 -10.13 23.40 -12.43
C ILE A 619 -10.99 24.25 -13.37
N GLN A 620 -10.34 24.93 -14.31
CA GLN A 620 -10.95 25.57 -15.47
C GLN A 620 -10.23 25.06 -16.72
N LYS A 621 -10.93 24.27 -17.53
CA LYS A 621 -10.40 23.81 -18.82
C LYS A 621 -10.42 24.96 -19.82
N SER A 622 -9.33 25.14 -20.58
CA SER A 622 -9.18 26.17 -21.60
C SER A 622 -9.19 25.58 -23.01
#